data_a6cbd6be65502039d3a24e304b60d0ca
#
_entry.id   a6cbd6be65502039d3a24e304b60d0ca
#
_cell.length_a   1.000
_cell.length_b   1.000
_cell.length_c   1.000
_cell.angle_alpha   90.00
_cell.angle_beta   90.00
_cell.angle_gamma   90.00
#
_symmetry.space_group_name_H-M   'P 1'
#
loop_
_entity.id
_entity.type
_entity.pdbx_description
1 polymer ?
#
loop_
_entity_poly.entity_id
_entity_poly.type
_entity_poly.pdbx_seq_one_letter_code
_entity_poly.pdbx_strand_id
1 'polypeptide(L)'
;MNNGELDELLIQLKLIELRDKGESIPHLDKIKSIGFLKEYNKIPDLLNWKLDKNIDIEKSIKYFGITKSPTNYKADTLINGIPISLKSMRSAPPALVNHTTRPGFEFAADNSDGDIIELDEIIEEYWELRLNKKIAEDISNSDPRSPFQNKKNVLKPFINYFLFFGTGSKLSKLKSEMILSFEDPFDTSTWKFFDKNNAIDLFWDDLVFSLRSKKGMPKGYPDNLSNKMKLNKNSIDKWSRFIDGDWRGSLHIRST
;
A
#
# COMPACT_ATOMS: atom_id res chain seq x y z
N MET A 1 -8.01 1.95 -17.00
CA MET A 1 -8.22 2.01 -15.54
C MET A 1 -8.02 0.60 -15.00
N ASN A 2 -7.18 0.41 -13.98
CA ASN A 2 -7.01 -0.89 -13.33
C ASN A 2 -8.10 -1.08 -12.23
N ASN A 3 -8.22 -2.32 -11.71
CA ASN A 3 -9.27 -2.63 -10.71
C ASN A 3 -9.15 -1.79 -9.44
N GLY A 4 -7.94 -1.50 -8.97
CA GLY A 4 -7.74 -0.67 -7.77
C GLY A 4 -8.22 0.77 -7.99
N GLU A 5 -7.89 1.36 -9.14
CA GLU A 5 -8.36 2.69 -9.51
C GLU A 5 -9.89 2.76 -9.65
N LEU A 6 -10.49 1.69 -10.16
CA LEU A 6 -11.94 1.59 -10.24
C LEU A 6 -12.57 1.55 -8.83
N ASP A 7 -12.01 0.74 -7.95
CA ASP A 7 -12.49 0.60 -6.58
C ASP A 7 -12.41 1.91 -5.79
N GLU A 8 -11.33 2.69 -5.97
CA GLU A 8 -11.19 4.03 -5.37
C GLU A 8 -12.34 4.96 -5.79
N LEU A 9 -12.72 4.92 -7.07
CA LEU A 9 -13.83 5.74 -7.58
C LEU A 9 -15.19 5.25 -7.08
N LEU A 10 -15.39 3.94 -6.99
CA LEU A 10 -16.62 3.34 -6.45
C LEU A 10 -16.82 3.69 -4.96
N ILE A 11 -15.75 3.69 -4.16
CA ILE A 11 -15.80 4.14 -2.77
C ILE A 11 -16.22 5.61 -2.69
N GLN A 12 -15.65 6.47 -3.53
CA GLN A 12 -16.04 7.89 -3.53
C GLN A 12 -17.51 8.09 -3.91
N LEU A 13 -18.01 7.34 -4.89
CA LEU A 13 -19.44 7.34 -5.25
C LEU A 13 -20.32 6.86 -4.08
N LYS A 14 -19.89 5.79 -3.37
CA LYS A 14 -20.61 5.29 -2.20
C LYS A 14 -20.62 6.29 -1.05
N LEU A 15 -19.51 6.98 -0.81
CA LEU A 15 -19.45 8.06 0.17
C LEU A 15 -20.41 9.20 -0.15
N ILE A 16 -20.55 9.56 -1.43
CA ILE A 16 -21.52 10.58 -1.89
C ILE A 16 -22.94 10.10 -1.59
N GLU A 17 -23.27 8.85 -1.92
CA GLU A 17 -24.57 8.27 -1.64
C GLU A 17 -24.93 8.33 -0.14
N LEU A 18 -23.99 7.90 0.72
CA LEU A 18 -24.15 7.89 2.17
C LEU A 18 -24.35 9.32 2.73
N ARG A 19 -23.55 10.27 2.26
CA ARG A 19 -23.67 11.68 2.64
C ARG A 19 -25.04 12.22 2.30
N ASP A 20 -25.50 12.00 1.07
CA ASP A 20 -26.76 12.57 0.57
C ASP A 20 -27.98 11.94 1.25
N LYS A 21 -27.86 10.68 1.70
CA LYS A 21 -28.87 10.01 2.53
C LYS A 21 -28.77 10.35 4.03
N GLY A 22 -27.71 11.02 4.45
CA GLY A 22 -27.46 11.32 5.86
C GLY A 22 -27.12 10.08 6.69
N GLU A 23 -26.64 9.01 6.03
CA GLU A 23 -26.22 7.78 6.68
C GLU A 23 -24.81 7.94 7.29
N SER A 24 -24.56 7.20 8.38
CA SER A 24 -23.24 7.10 9.01
C SER A 24 -22.53 5.84 8.52
N ILE A 25 -21.20 5.86 8.57
CA ILE A 25 -20.37 4.67 8.40
C ILE A 25 -19.80 4.22 9.74
N PRO A 26 -19.54 2.91 9.92
CA PRO A 26 -18.90 2.42 11.12
C PRO A 26 -17.62 3.20 11.44
N HIS A 27 -17.43 3.55 12.70
CA HIS A 27 -16.26 4.26 13.23
C HIS A 27 -16.04 5.71 12.75
N LEU A 28 -16.96 6.28 11.98
CA LEU A 28 -16.95 7.69 11.60
C LEU A 28 -18.32 8.32 11.82
N ASP A 29 -18.32 9.61 12.13
CA ASP A 29 -19.53 10.41 12.18
C ASP A 29 -20.20 10.48 10.80
N LYS A 30 -21.40 11.08 10.78
CA LYS A 30 -22.07 11.40 9.51
C LYS A 30 -21.13 12.10 8.55
N ILE A 31 -21.16 11.66 7.30
CA ILE A 31 -20.33 12.25 6.24
C ILE A 31 -20.85 13.66 5.97
N LYS A 32 -20.00 14.67 6.16
CA LYS A 32 -20.31 16.08 5.89
C LYS A 32 -19.56 16.56 4.66
N SER A 33 -18.33 16.09 4.47
CA SER A 33 -17.48 16.48 3.35
C SER A 33 -16.68 15.30 2.82
N ILE A 34 -16.40 15.29 1.51
CA ILE A 34 -15.59 14.31 0.81
C ILE A 34 -14.58 15.09 -0.01
N GLY A 35 -13.29 14.77 0.16
CA GLY A 35 -12.20 15.46 -0.54
C GLY A 35 -12.02 14.98 -1.98
N PHE A 36 -11.28 15.79 -2.75
CA PHE A 36 -11.00 15.58 -4.17
C PHE A 36 -12.26 15.59 -5.07
N LEU A 37 -13.37 16.13 -4.57
CA LEU A 37 -14.52 16.50 -5.38
C LEU A 37 -14.39 17.95 -5.78
N LYS A 38 -14.73 18.27 -7.02
CA LYS A 38 -15.05 19.65 -7.37
C LYS A 38 -16.36 20.02 -6.70
N GLU A 39 -16.44 21.23 -6.15
CA GLU A 39 -17.73 21.76 -5.73
C GLU A 39 -18.72 21.63 -6.89
N TYR A 40 -19.78 20.89 -6.67
CA TYR A 40 -20.87 20.81 -7.61
C TYR A 40 -22.09 21.48 -7.00
N ASN A 41 -22.77 22.27 -7.80
CA ASN A 41 -24.04 22.83 -7.43
C ASN A 41 -25.01 21.71 -7.09
N LYS A 42 -25.78 21.88 -6.02
CA LYS A 42 -26.83 20.93 -5.61
C LYS A 42 -27.56 20.40 -6.83
N ILE A 43 -27.57 19.10 -7.00
CA ILE A 43 -28.21 18.45 -8.10
C ILE A 43 -29.65 18.17 -7.67
N PRO A 44 -30.64 18.80 -8.29
CA PRO A 44 -32.04 18.77 -7.84
C PRO A 44 -32.65 17.37 -7.80
N ASP A 45 -32.15 16.43 -8.63
CA ASP A 45 -32.79 15.13 -8.84
C ASP A 45 -32.10 13.95 -8.15
N LEU A 46 -31.13 14.19 -7.26
CA LEU A 46 -30.36 13.15 -6.61
C LEU A 46 -30.98 12.53 -5.37
N LEU A 47 -32.09 13.02 -4.89
CA LEU A 47 -32.80 12.44 -3.74
C LEU A 47 -33.17 10.96 -3.94
N ASN A 48 -33.18 10.47 -5.19
CA ASN A 48 -33.46 9.09 -5.55
C ASN A 48 -32.28 8.37 -6.21
N TRP A 49 -31.08 8.97 -6.24
CA TRP A 49 -29.92 8.32 -6.83
C TRP A 49 -29.48 7.12 -5.98
N LYS A 50 -29.36 5.98 -6.63
CA LYS A 50 -28.88 4.73 -6.01
C LYS A 50 -27.66 4.25 -6.76
N LEU A 51 -26.60 3.99 -6.03
CA LEU A 51 -25.45 3.28 -6.56
C LEU A 51 -25.83 1.81 -6.74
N ASP A 52 -25.91 1.35 -7.97
CA ASP A 52 -26.17 -0.04 -8.30
C ASP A 52 -25.11 -0.61 -9.26
N LYS A 53 -25.18 -1.92 -9.53
CA LYS A 53 -24.20 -2.60 -10.40
C LYS A 53 -24.27 -2.17 -11.87
N ASN A 54 -25.28 -1.45 -12.28
CA ASN A 54 -25.52 -0.98 -13.66
C ASN A 54 -25.16 0.49 -13.83
N ILE A 55 -24.57 1.12 -12.81
CA ILE A 55 -24.23 2.54 -12.88
C ILE A 55 -23.21 2.80 -13.99
N ASP A 56 -23.45 3.81 -14.79
CA ASP A 56 -22.46 4.39 -15.69
C ASP A 56 -21.43 5.17 -14.88
N ILE A 57 -20.32 4.50 -14.55
CA ILE A 57 -19.27 5.02 -13.68
C ILE A 57 -18.64 6.27 -14.29
N GLU A 58 -18.35 6.28 -15.59
CA GLU A 58 -17.70 7.43 -16.24
C GLU A 58 -18.60 8.66 -16.20
N LYS A 59 -19.89 8.47 -16.50
CA LYS A 59 -20.88 9.53 -16.42
C LYS A 59 -21.05 10.05 -14.99
N SER A 60 -21.08 9.14 -14.01
CA SER A 60 -21.20 9.49 -12.59
C SER A 60 -19.99 10.26 -12.09
N ILE A 61 -18.76 9.83 -12.42
CA ILE A 61 -17.52 10.54 -12.08
C ILE A 61 -17.55 11.97 -12.63
N LYS A 62 -17.91 12.11 -13.89
CA LYS A 62 -18.00 13.43 -14.54
C LYS A 62 -19.07 14.30 -13.88
N TYR A 63 -20.20 13.71 -13.57
CA TYR A 63 -21.35 14.40 -12.98
C TYR A 63 -21.02 14.92 -11.57
N PHE A 64 -20.43 14.08 -10.71
CA PHE A 64 -20.06 14.46 -9.36
C PHE A 64 -18.73 15.21 -9.26
N GLY A 65 -18.03 15.39 -10.37
CA GLY A 65 -16.74 16.05 -10.38
C GLY A 65 -15.66 15.31 -9.60
N ILE A 66 -15.76 13.97 -9.50
CA ILE A 66 -14.78 13.15 -8.80
C ILE A 66 -13.43 13.26 -9.51
N THR A 67 -12.37 13.50 -8.74
CA THR A 67 -11.01 13.53 -9.26
C THR A 67 -10.15 12.57 -8.46
N LYS A 68 -9.17 11.95 -9.12
CA LYS A 68 -8.15 11.18 -8.42
C LYS A 68 -7.32 12.10 -7.52
N SER A 69 -6.84 11.56 -6.42
CA SER A 69 -5.87 12.24 -5.59
C SER A 69 -4.58 12.51 -6.39
N PRO A 70 -3.87 13.61 -6.12
CA PRO A 70 -2.57 13.87 -6.73
C PRO A 70 -1.58 12.73 -6.44
N THR A 71 -0.75 12.38 -7.42
CA THR A 71 0.23 11.25 -7.32
C THR A 71 1.27 11.40 -6.21
N ASN A 72 1.39 12.59 -5.63
CA ASN A 72 2.28 12.88 -4.51
C ASN A 72 1.56 12.89 -3.16
N TYR A 73 0.31 12.43 -3.10
CA TYR A 73 -0.48 12.23 -1.89
C TYR A 73 -0.51 10.76 -1.52
N LYS A 74 -0.55 10.51 -0.21
CA LYS A 74 -0.76 9.16 0.33
C LYS A 74 -2.24 8.89 0.56
N ALA A 75 -2.99 9.93 0.85
CA ALA A 75 -4.43 9.86 0.95
C ALA A 75 -5.08 9.77 -0.43
N ASP A 76 -5.96 8.80 -0.61
CA ASP A 76 -6.75 8.61 -1.82
C ASP A 76 -8.05 9.41 -1.78
N THR A 77 -8.53 9.74 -0.57
CA THR A 77 -9.69 10.60 -0.33
C THR A 77 -9.60 11.32 1.02
N LEU A 78 -10.52 12.26 1.24
CA LEU A 78 -10.76 12.90 2.53
C LEU A 78 -12.20 12.60 2.95
N ILE A 79 -12.42 12.18 4.19
CA ILE A 79 -13.75 12.06 4.78
C ILE A 79 -13.81 12.97 6.01
N ASN A 80 -14.69 13.96 5.99
CA ASN A 80 -14.77 14.98 7.04
C ASN A 80 -13.43 15.68 7.33
N GLY A 81 -12.60 15.85 6.29
CA GLY A 81 -11.25 16.41 6.41
C GLY A 81 -10.17 15.42 6.84
N ILE A 82 -10.51 14.19 7.23
CA ILE A 82 -9.54 13.16 7.60
C ILE A 82 -8.96 12.52 6.33
N PRO A 83 -7.64 12.55 6.13
CA PRO A 83 -6.99 11.93 4.97
C PRO A 83 -6.97 10.40 5.08
N ILE A 84 -7.54 9.72 4.09
CA ILE A 84 -7.73 8.26 4.11
C ILE A 84 -7.09 7.62 2.87
N SER A 85 -6.30 6.57 3.08
CA SER A 85 -5.83 5.68 2.01
C SER A 85 -6.78 4.50 1.84
N LEU A 86 -7.07 4.13 0.60
CA LEU A 86 -8.01 3.06 0.26
C LEU A 86 -7.25 1.77 -0.06
N LYS A 87 -7.70 0.64 0.47
CA LYS A 87 -7.13 -0.69 0.24
C LYS A 87 -8.22 -1.69 -0.12
N SER A 88 -8.31 -2.02 -1.41
CA SER A 88 -9.23 -3.04 -1.88
C SER A 88 -8.69 -4.44 -1.58
N MET A 89 -9.55 -5.29 -1.02
CA MET A 89 -9.30 -6.73 -0.77
C MET A 89 -10.01 -7.62 -1.81
N ARG A 90 -10.60 -7.04 -2.86
CA ARG A 90 -11.44 -7.77 -3.84
C ARG A 90 -10.68 -8.71 -4.76
N SER A 91 -9.44 -8.43 -5.06
CA SER A 91 -8.68 -9.17 -6.08
C SER A 91 -7.38 -9.74 -5.54
N ALA A 92 -6.27 -9.07 -5.75
CA ALA A 92 -5.01 -9.48 -5.16
C ALA A 92 -4.83 -8.86 -3.78
N PRO A 93 -4.24 -9.58 -2.81
CA PRO A 93 -3.92 -9.01 -1.52
C PRO A 93 -3.13 -7.72 -1.68
N PRO A 94 -3.49 -6.65 -0.94
CA PRO A 94 -2.87 -5.36 -1.12
C PRO A 94 -1.40 -5.40 -0.69
N ALA A 95 -0.53 -4.84 -1.52
CA ALA A 95 0.84 -4.61 -1.13
C ALA A 95 0.92 -3.46 -0.11
N LEU A 96 1.48 -3.75 1.06
CA LEU A 96 1.78 -2.74 2.07
C LEU A 96 3.08 -2.01 1.70
N VAL A 97 4.08 -2.77 1.24
CA VAL A 97 5.33 -2.26 0.68
C VAL A 97 5.56 -2.89 -0.69
N ASN A 98 5.67 -2.06 -1.71
CA ASN A 98 5.73 -2.54 -3.09
C ASN A 98 7.15 -2.43 -3.66
N HIS A 99 7.85 -3.58 -3.77
CA HIS A 99 9.15 -3.72 -4.44
C HIS A 99 10.14 -2.60 -4.12
N THR A 100 10.36 -2.36 -2.84
CA THR A 100 11.25 -1.28 -2.37
C THR A 100 12.64 -1.83 -2.10
N THR A 101 13.66 -1.19 -2.65
CA THR A 101 15.07 -1.55 -2.46
C THR A 101 15.62 -0.98 -1.16
N ARG A 102 16.79 -1.44 -0.72
CA ARG A 102 17.44 -0.97 0.51
C ARG A 102 17.54 0.57 0.60
N PRO A 103 17.99 1.32 -0.44
CA PRO A 103 18.00 2.79 -0.37
C PRO A 103 16.63 3.41 -0.10
N GLY A 104 15.54 2.75 -0.55
CA GLY A 104 14.20 3.21 -0.24
C GLY A 104 13.81 2.98 1.23
N PHE A 105 14.34 1.96 1.86
CA PHE A 105 14.18 1.72 3.29
C PHE A 105 15.11 2.61 4.13
N GLU A 106 16.31 2.95 3.66
CA GLU A 106 17.15 4.00 4.29
C GLU A 106 16.40 5.32 4.33
N PHE A 107 15.81 5.73 3.19
CA PHE A 107 14.99 6.94 3.14
C PHE A 107 13.80 6.87 4.11
N ALA A 108 13.18 5.70 4.24
CA ALA A 108 12.09 5.50 5.20
C ALA A 108 12.59 5.58 6.65
N ALA A 109 13.76 5.00 6.97
CA ALA A 109 14.40 5.10 8.28
C ALA A 109 14.68 6.55 8.68
N ASP A 110 15.25 7.34 7.76
CA ASP A 110 15.54 8.77 7.97
C ASP A 110 14.27 9.60 8.25
N ASN A 111 13.10 9.07 7.94
CA ASN A 111 11.80 9.74 8.08
C ASN A 111 10.81 9.01 9.00
N SER A 112 11.29 8.05 9.79
CA SER A 112 10.53 7.29 10.78
C SER A 112 11.45 6.85 11.92
N ASP A 113 10.92 6.11 12.88
CA ASP A 113 11.69 5.51 13.98
C ASP A 113 12.28 4.12 13.60
N GLY A 114 12.43 3.84 12.31
CA GLY A 114 12.94 2.56 11.83
C GLY A 114 14.47 2.48 11.86
N ASP A 115 15.01 1.33 12.28
CA ASP A 115 16.44 1.05 12.25
C ASP A 115 16.79 0.18 11.03
N ILE A 116 17.52 0.78 10.09
CA ILE A 116 17.94 0.09 8.86
C ILE A 116 18.98 -1.00 9.14
N ILE A 117 19.75 -0.90 10.23
CA ILE A 117 20.77 -1.89 10.59
C ILE A 117 20.07 -3.17 11.08
N GLU A 118 19.09 -3.04 11.97
CA GLU A 118 18.31 -4.19 12.42
C GLU A 118 17.54 -4.84 11.26
N LEU A 119 17.03 -4.05 10.33
CA LEU A 119 16.38 -4.58 9.12
C LEU A 119 17.38 -5.30 8.19
N ASP A 120 18.59 -4.78 8.03
CA ASP A 120 19.66 -5.42 7.26
C ASP A 120 19.95 -6.85 7.81
N GLU A 121 19.98 -7.03 9.13
CA GLU A 121 20.21 -8.33 9.78
C GLU A 121 19.08 -9.33 9.46
N ILE A 122 17.83 -8.89 9.50
CA ILE A 122 16.67 -9.73 9.14
C ILE A 122 16.74 -10.16 7.67
N ILE A 123 17.13 -9.26 6.80
CA ILE A 123 17.25 -9.54 5.36
C ILE A 123 18.42 -10.50 5.09
N GLU A 124 19.53 -10.40 5.83
CA GLU A 124 20.63 -11.34 5.72
C GLU A 124 20.20 -12.75 6.16
N GLU A 125 19.50 -12.87 7.29
CA GLU A 125 18.93 -14.13 7.76
C GLU A 125 17.96 -14.74 6.72
N TYR A 126 17.09 -13.90 6.10
CA TYR A 126 16.23 -14.36 5.01
C TYR A 126 17.05 -14.98 3.87
N TRP A 127 18.15 -14.33 3.46
CA TRP A 127 19.00 -14.83 2.38
C TRP A 127 19.72 -16.12 2.76
N GLU A 128 20.22 -16.24 3.99
CA GLU A 128 20.82 -17.49 4.47
C GLU A 128 19.83 -18.66 4.39
N LEU A 129 18.61 -18.46 4.86
CA LEU A 129 17.56 -19.48 4.80
C LEU A 129 17.16 -19.81 3.36
N ARG A 130 17.04 -18.80 2.50
CA ARG A 130 16.65 -18.96 1.10
C ARG A 130 17.70 -19.68 0.27
N LEU A 131 18.99 -19.32 0.41
CA LEU A 131 20.12 -19.93 -0.29
C LEU A 131 20.33 -21.39 0.14
N ASN A 132 20.07 -21.69 1.41
CA ASN A 132 20.08 -23.04 1.95
C ASN A 132 18.80 -23.84 1.68
N LYS A 133 17.87 -23.31 0.88
CA LYS A 133 16.59 -23.93 0.50
C LYS A 133 15.70 -24.29 1.69
N LYS A 134 15.85 -23.61 2.82
CA LYS A 134 15.02 -23.80 4.02
C LYS A 134 13.67 -23.09 3.91
N ILE A 135 13.60 -22.01 3.14
CA ILE A 135 12.38 -21.26 2.87
C ILE A 135 12.20 -21.01 1.36
N ALA A 136 10.98 -20.74 0.94
CA ALA A 136 10.65 -20.30 -0.42
C ALA A 136 10.91 -18.79 -0.60
N GLU A 137 10.68 -18.25 -1.80
CA GLU A 137 10.78 -16.82 -2.06
C GLU A 137 9.75 -16.03 -1.24
N ASP A 138 8.49 -16.48 -1.28
CA ASP A 138 7.43 -15.97 -0.44
C ASP A 138 7.45 -16.73 0.90
N ILE A 139 7.57 -16.02 1.99
CA ILE A 139 7.51 -16.57 3.34
C ILE A 139 6.38 -15.88 4.12
N SER A 140 5.43 -16.68 4.60
CA SER A 140 4.39 -16.20 5.51
C SER A 140 4.99 -15.81 6.85
N ASN A 141 4.47 -14.76 7.45
CA ASN A 141 4.87 -14.37 8.80
C ASN A 141 4.46 -15.42 9.84
N SER A 142 3.41 -16.19 9.58
CA SER A 142 2.97 -17.31 10.43
C SER A 142 3.85 -18.57 10.31
N ASP A 143 4.75 -18.65 9.31
CA ASP A 143 5.70 -19.77 9.20
C ASP A 143 6.77 -19.65 10.30
N PRO A 144 6.96 -20.68 11.15
CA PRO A 144 7.95 -20.61 12.25
C PRO A 144 9.40 -20.46 11.78
N ARG A 145 9.67 -20.67 10.48
CA ARG A 145 10.98 -20.45 9.87
C ARG A 145 11.17 -19.01 9.36
N SER A 146 10.12 -18.18 9.44
CA SER A 146 10.17 -16.80 8.95
C SER A 146 11.12 -15.96 9.82
N PRO A 147 12.15 -15.35 9.24
CA PRO A 147 13.02 -14.43 9.98
C PRO A 147 12.30 -13.15 10.41
N PHE A 148 11.10 -12.89 9.85
CA PHE A 148 10.29 -11.72 10.14
C PHE A 148 9.33 -11.92 11.33
N GLN A 149 9.00 -13.17 11.70
CA GLN A 149 7.91 -13.51 12.62
C GLN A 149 7.96 -12.73 13.95
N ASN A 150 9.12 -12.70 14.61
CA ASN A 150 9.29 -12.07 15.91
C ASN A 150 9.88 -10.65 15.81
N LYS A 151 9.84 -10.03 14.64
CA LYS A 151 10.49 -8.74 14.35
C LYS A 151 9.50 -7.60 14.14
N LYS A 152 8.32 -7.70 14.73
CA LYS A 152 7.25 -6.70 14.59
C LYS A 152 7.72 -5.29 14.98
N ASN A 153 8.48 -5.17 16.05
CA ASN A 153 8.97 -3.87 16.52
C ASN A 153 9.93 -3.21 15.51
N VAL A 154 10.75 -3.99 14.83
CA VAL A 154 11.68 -3.50 13.80
C VAL A 154 10.93 -3.11 12.54
N LEU A 155 9.93 -3.90 12.14
CA LEU A 155 9.21 -3.72 10.88
C LEU A 155 8.09 -2.69 10.95
N LYS A 156 7.46 -2.52 12.12
CA LYS A 156 6.32 -1.61 12.32
C LYS A 156 6.60 -0.17 11.87
N PRO A 157 7.73 0.46 12.23
CA PRO A 157 8.04 1.81 11.77
C PRO A 157 8.08 1.93 10.24
N PHE A 158 8.72 0.97 9.58
CA PHE A 158 8.84 0.96 8.11
C PHE A 158 7.48 0.74 7.43
N ILE A 159 6.71 -0.26 7.87
CA ILE A 159 5.40 -0.55 7.30
C ILE A 159 4.47 0.66 7.49
N ASN A 160 4.45 1.27 8.68
CA ASN A 160 3.70 2.49 8.93
C ASN A 160 4.15 3.63 8.03
N TYR A 161 5.46 3.80 7.82
CA TYR A 161 5.98 4.81 6.90
C TYR A 161 5.40 4.62 5.49
N PHE A 162 5.47 3.41 4.95
CA PHE A 162 4.96 3.12 3.60
C PHE A 162 3.43 3.17 3.50
N LEU A 163 2.72 2.88 4.56
CA LEU A 163 1.27 2.95 4.58
C LEU A 163 0.74 4.39 4.68
N PHE A 164 1.37 5.23 5.51
CA PHE A 164 0.79 6.51 5.91
C PHE A 164 1.57 7.75 5.45
N PHE A 165 2.90 7.66 5.28
CA PHE A 165 3.74 8.86 5.19
C PHE A 165 4.36 9.09 3.81
N GLY A 166 4.79 8.04 3.09
CA GLY A 166 5.54 8.26 1.88
C GLY A 166 5.83 7.02 1.03
N THR A 167 6.85 7.15 0.22
CA THR A 167 7.42 6.10 -0.64
C THR A 167 8.91 5.96 -0.35
N GLY A 168 9.60 5.01 -0.97
CA GLY A 168 11.05 4.84 -0.83
C GLY A 168 11.90 5.98 -1.41
N SER A 169 11.31 7.09 -1.84
CA SER A 169 12.05 8.21 -2.44
C SER A 169 11.51 9.59 -2.10
N LYS A 170 10.35 9.69 -1.49
CA LYS A 170 9.73 10.97 -1.15
C LYS A 170 8.68 10.84 -0.06
N LEU A 171 8.59 11.88 0.77
CA LEU A 171 7.45 12.08 1.66
C LEU A 171 6.22 12.51 0.86
N SER A 172 5.06 12.09 1.32
CA SER A 172 3.78 12.55 0.78
C SER A 172 3.51 14.00 1.20
N LYS A 173 2.97 14.80 0.29
CA LYS A 173 2.47 16.14 0.60
C LYS A 173 1.21 16.11 1.46
N LEU A 174 0.40 15.05 1.31
CA LEU A 174 -0.74 14.78 2.17
C LEU A 174 -0.61 13.35 2.69
N LYS A 175 -0.17 13.22 3.93
CA LYS A 175 -0.05 11.96 4.66
C LYS A 175 -1.44 11.40 4.90
N SER A 176 -1.55 10.07 4.99
CA SER A 176 -2.80 9.43 5.42
C SER A 176 -2.85 9.37 6.93
N GLU A 177 -4.02 9.58 7.52
CA GLU A 177 -4.27 9.38 8.96
C GLU A 177 -4.92 8.03 9.23
N MET A 178 -5.71 7.56 8.26
CA MET A 178 -6.40 6.28 8.34
C MET A 178 -6.28 5.50 7.02
N ILE A 179 -6.48 4.20 7.13
CA ILE A 179 -6.68 3.29 6.00
C ILE A 179 -8.12 2.81 6.06
N LEU A 180 -8.80 2.84 4.94
CA LEU A 180 -10.06 2.13 4.72
C LEU A 180 -9.76 0.88 3.90
N SER A 181 -9.89 -0.29 4.53
CA SER A 181 -9.88 -1.59 3.86
C SER A 181 -11.32 -2.05 3.59
N PHE A 182 -11.57 -2.66 2.44
CA PHE A 182 -12.92 -3.12 2.06
C PHE A 182 -12.86 -4.32 1.11
N GLU A 183 -13.83 -5.19 1.24
CA GLU A 183 -14.03 -6.34 0.33
C GLU A 183 -15.02 -6.00 -0.78
N ASP A 184 -16.04 -5.18 -0.51
CA ASP A 184 -16.99 -4.67 -1.48
C ASP A 184 -17.18 -3.15 -1.31
N PRO A 185 -16.94 -2.34 -2.36
CA PRO A 185 -17.12 -0.90 -2.29
C PRO A 185 -18.58 -0.48 -2.09
N PHE A 186 -19.54 -1.35 -2.39
CA PHE A 186 -20.98 -1.08 -2.23
C PHE A 186 -21.52 -1.48 -0.86
N ASP A 187 -20.84 -2.39 -0.16
CA ASP A 187 -21.25 -2.91 1.16
C ASP A 187 -20.38 -2.35 2.27
N THR A 188 -20.92 -1.36 2.98
CA THR A 188 -20.24 -0.70 4.10
C THR A 188 -20.02 -1.62 5.30
N SER A 189 -20.68 -2.77 5.39
CA SER A 189 -20.43 -3.74 6.45
C SER A 189 -19.06 -4.43 6.31
N THR A 190 -18.48 -4.40 5.10
CA THR A 190 -17.13 -4.91 4.80
C THR A 190 -16.03 -3.88 5.04
N TRP A 191 -16.41 -2.63 5.36
CA TRP A 191 -15.47 -1.53 5.53
C TRP A 191 -14.83 -1.55 6.92
N LYS A 192 -13.51 -1.51 6.95
CA LYS A 192 -12.72 -1.50 8.18
C LYS A 192 -11.76 -0.32 8.15
N PHE A 193 -11.78 0.47 9.22
CA PHE A 193 -10.91 1.64 9.37
C PHE A 193 -9.78 1.35 10.34
N PHE A 194 -8.56 1.73 9.97
CA PHE A 194 -7.35 1.51 10.75
C PHE A 194 -6.51 2.77 10.80
N ASP A 195 -6.03 3.10 11.95
CA ASP A 195 -5.02 4.14 12.16
C ASP A 195 -3.61 3.53 12.23
N LYS A 196 -2.60 4.38 12.34
CA LYS A 196 -1.19 3.98 12.43
C LYS A 196 -0.85 3.12 13.65
N ASN A 197 -1.69 3.10 14.69
CA ASN A 197 -1.42 2.36 15.92
C ASN A 197 -1.84 0.90 15.79
N ASN A 198 -2.93 0.65 15.07
CA ASN A 198 -3.57 -0.67 14.98
C ASN A 198 -3.47 -1.33 13.61
N ALA A 199 -3.14 -0.60 12.54
CA ALA A 199 -3.09 -1.15 11.18
C ALA A 199 -2.21 -2.40 11.08
N ILE A 200 -1.00 -2.35 11.64
CA ILE A 200 -0.07 -3.48 11.54
C ILE A 200 -0.49 -4.67 12.42
N ASP A 201 -1.16 -4.40 13.53
CA ASP A 201 -1.58 -5.46 14.47
C ASP A 201 -2.62 -6.39 13.84
N LEU A 202 -3.43 -5.84 12.93
CA LEU A 202 -4.47 -6.57 12.21
C LEU A 202 -3.95 -7.41 11.04
N PHE A 203 -2.86 -6.97 10.42
CA PHE A 203 -2.31 -7.66 9.26
C PHE A 203 -1.11 -8.54 9.62
N TRP A 204 -0.58 -8.45 10.85
CA TRP A 204 0.72 -9.01 11.18
C TRP A 204 0.87 -10.50 10.85
N ASP A 205 -0.09 -11.31 11.27
CA ASP A 205 -0.02 -12.76 11.07
C ASP A 205 -0.28 -13.17 9.62
N ASP A 206 -0.98 -12.32 8.86
CA ASP A 206 -1.31 -12.54 7.45
C ASP A 206 -0.25 -11.96 6.48
N LEU A 207 0.84 -11.36 7.02
CA LEU A 207 1.88 -10.81 6.17
C LEU A 207 2.68 -11.89 5.45
N VAL A 208 2.98 -11.61 4.20
CA VAL A 208 3.91 -12.39 3.37
C VAL A 208 5.03 -11.47 2.92
N PHE A 209 6.25 -11.93 3.15
CA PHE A 209 7.48 -11.23 2.79
C PHE A 209 8.18 -11.92 1.64
N SER A 210 8.77 -11.14 0.74
CA SER A 210 9.59 -11.67 -0.33
C SER A 210 10.60 -10.66 -0.83
N LEU A 211 11.78 -11.14 -1.21
CA LEU A 211 12.78 -10.33 -1.89
C LEU A 211 12.70 -10.58 -3.40
N ARG A 212 12.05 -9.66 -4.08
CA ARG A 212 11.71 -9.70 -5.51
C ARG A 212 12.83 -9.18 -6.40
N SER A 213 12.67 -9.39 -7.70
CA SER A 213 13.58 -8.89 -8.74
C SER A 213 13.76 -7.38 -8.65
N LYS A 214 14.99 -6.94 -8.82
CA LYS A 214 15.34 -5.51 -8.89
C LYS A 214 15.10 -5.00 -10.30
N LYS A 215 14.27 -3.98 -10.44
CA LYS A 215 14.03 -3.32 -11.73
C LYS A 215 15.31 -2.72 -12.30
N GLY A 216 15.51 -2.85 -13.61
CA GLY A 216 16.65 -2.27 -14.31
C GLY A 216 17.93 -3.11 -14.24
N MET A 217 17.92 -4.25 -13.54
CA MET A 217 19.04 -5.20 -13.56
C MET A 217 18.94 -6.14 -14.76
N PRO A 218 20.08 -6.47 -15.44
CA PRO A 218 20.07 -7.41 -16.55
C PRO A 218 19.80 -8.83 -16.05
N LYS A 219 19.01 -9.57 -16.81
CA LYS A 219 18.78 -10.99 -16.57
C LYS A 219 19.98 -11.82 -16.98
N GLY A 220 20.20 -12.93 -16.31
CA GLY A 220 21.20 -13.92 -16.72
C GLY A 220 22.65 -13.51 -16.44
N TYR A 221 22.93 -12.81 -15.39
CA TYR A 221 24.20 -12.15 -15.21
C TYR A 221 24.93 -12.44 -13.92
N PRO A 222 25.88 -13.31 -13.79
CA PRO A 222 26.76 -13.22 -12.63
C PRO A 222 28.11 -12.54 -12.89
N ASP A 223 28.76 -12.77 -14.04
CA ASP A 223 30.22 -12.57 -14.08
C ASP A 223 30.68 -11.27 -14.75
N ASN A 224 29.81 -10.57 -15.45
CA ASN A 224 30.16 -9.38 -16.23
C ASN A 224 29.26 -8.18 -15.95
N LEU A 225 29.11 -7.78 -14.71
CA LEU A 225 28.51 -6.47 -14.42
C LEU A 225 29.23 -5.42 -15.23
N SER A 226 28.55 -4.85 -16.21
CA SER A 226 29.13 -3.78 -17.01
C SER A 226 29.66 -2.70 -16.04
N ASN A 227 30.72 -2.02 -16.43
CA ASN A 227 31.28 -0.95 -15.59
C ASN A 227 30.24 0.11 -15.20
N LYS A 228 29.22 0.33 -16.05
CA LYS A 228 28.08 1.20 -15.73
C LYS A 228 27.28 0.75 -14.53
N MET A 229 27.10 -0.56 -14.34
CA MET A 229 26.36 -1.10 -13.21
C MET A 229 27.20 -1.13 -11.93
N LYS A 230 28.52 -1.35 -12.05
CA LYS A 230 29.44 -1.22 -10.92
C LYS A 230 29.50 0.21 -10.36
N LEU A 231 29.27 1.21 -11.21
CA LEU A 231 29.26 2.62 -10.84
C LEU A 231 27.92 3.07 -10.25
N ASN A 232 26.84 2.34 -10.49
CA ASN A 232 25.54 2.67 -9.92
C ASN A 232 25.42 2.02 -8.54
N LYS A 233 25.82 2.75 -7.50
CA LYS A 233 25.79 2.31 -6.09
C LYS A 233 24.42 1.81 -5.61
N ASN A 234 23.34 2.20 -6.29
CA ASN A 234 21.96 1.79 -5.97
C ASN A 234 21.55 0.50 -6.67
N SER A 235 22.35 -0.01 -7.61
CA SER A 235 22.02 -1.21 -8.37
C SER A 235 22.34 -2.49 -7.60
N ILE A 236 23.45 -2.51 -6.84
CA ILE A 236 23.85 -3.63 -6.00
C ILE A 236 24.13 -3.07 -4.61
N ASP A 237 23.39 -3.54 -3.64
CA ASP A 237 23.48 -3.19 -2.23
C ASP A 237 23.55 -4.47 -1.37
N LYS A 238 23.59 -4.32 -0.04
CA LYS A 238 23.64 -5.45 0.91
C LYS A 238 22.52 -6.48 0.71
N TRP A 239 21.34 -6.02 0.22
CA TRP A 239 20.18 -6.88 0.01
C TRP A 239 20.21 -7.63 -1.32
N SER A 240 21.13 -7.28 -2.22
CA SER A 240 21.17 -7.85 -3.56
C SER A 240 21.79 -9.22 -3.58
N ARG A 241 21.11 -10.21 -4.14
CA ARG A 241 21.61 -11.55 -4.43
C ARG A 241 21.21 -11.96 -5.84
N PHE A 242 22.10 -12.69 -6.51
CA PHE A 242 21.78 -13.33 -7.77
C PHE A 242 21.31 -14.76 -7.48
N ILE A 243 20.05 -15.05 -7.76
CA ILE A 243 19.42 -16.35 -7.51
C ILE A 243 18.34 -16.62 -8.56
N ASP A 244 18.19 -17.88 -8.97
CA ASP A 244 17.21 -18.33 -9.96
C ASP A 244 17.31 -17.54 -11.28
N GLY A 245 18.54 -17.17 -11.70
CA GLY A 245 18.80 -16.45 -12.94
C GLY A 245 18.44 -14.96 -12.93
N ASP A 246 18.19 -14.37 -11.76
CA ASP A 246 17.80 -12.96 -11.64
C ASP A 246 18.43 -12.26 -10.44
N TRP A 247 18.64 -10.95 -10.54
CA TRP A 247 19.04 -10.12 -9.42
C TRP A 247 17.82 -9.76 -8.56
N ARG A 248 17.87 -10.15 -7.28
CA ARG A 248 16.81 -9.91 -6.30
C ARG A 248 17.32 -9.05 -5.15
N GLY A 249 16.44 -8.36 -4.45
CA GLY A 249 16.79 -7.45 -3.35
C GLY A 249 15.82 -6.30 -3.20
N SER A 250 14.62 -6.42 -3.76
CA SER A 250 13.52 -5.49 -3.51
C SER A 250 12.52 -6.14 -2.57
N LEU A 251 12.42 -5.63 -1.35
CA LEU A 251 11.47 -6.15 -0.37
C LEU A 251 10.05 -5.81 -0.78
N HIS A 252 9.22 -6.82 -0.78
CA HIS A 252 7.79 -6.75 -1.04
C HIS A 252 7.06 -7.35 0.17
N ILE A 253 6.12 -6.60 0.73
CA ILE A 253 5.30 -7.01 1.86
C ILE A 253 3.84 -6.86 1.45
N ARG A 254 3.07 -7.94 1.56
CA ARG A 254 1.65 -7.96 1.25
C ARG A 254 0.87 -8.70 2.33
N SER A 255 -0.41 -8.46 2.43
CA SER A 255 -1.34 -9.30 3.18
C SER A 255 -1.72 -10.53 2.35
N THR A 256 -2.20 -11.59 2.98
CA THR A 256 -2.83 -12.78 2.33
C THR A 256 -4.31 -12.59 2.22
#